data_14c1743d4c1086b37512e2425a8fc40c
#
_entry.id   14c1743d4c1086b37512e2425a8fc40c
#
_cell.length_a   1.000
_cell.length_b   1.000
_cell.length_c   1.000
_cell.angle_alpha   90.00
_cell.angle_beta   90.00
_cell.angle_gamma   90.00
#
_symmetry.space_group_name_H-M   'P 1'
#
loop_
_entity.id
_entity.type
_entity.pdbx_description
1 polymer ?
#
loop_
_entity_poly.entity_id
_entity_poly.type
_entity_poly.pdbx_seq_one_letter_code
_entity_poly.pdbx_strand_id
1 'polypeptide(L)'
;MKILVLGGAGYIGSHTVYKLIESGNEVVVFDNLETGHIEAVHPKAKFYKGDLRNRSEIDSVFDKEKGIDAVIHFAANSLVGESMTNPLKYYDNNLNGTKVLLQSMVAHGIDKIVFSSTAATYGEPERTPILETDPTNPTNCYGETKKSMERMFYWVEKAHGLRYVSLRYFNACGAHISGKIGEAHNPETHLIPIILQAAQGTRDHISIFGTDYPTSDGTCIRDYIHVTDLAQAHILAVEYLMKGGKSDIFNLGNGVGFSVREVIEKAKEVTQKDIKVVEESRRSGDPAVLIASSDKAKTVLGWKPEYDDLGTIIKTAWKWHSTHPNGYNK
;
A
#
# COMPACT_ATOMS: atom_id res chain seq x y z
N MET A 1 -17.36 9.25 11.33
CA MET A 1 -17.13 7.85 11.73
C MET A 1 -15.90 7.77 12.62
N LYS A 2 -15.82 6.72 13.45
CA LYS A 2 -14.62 6.40 14.23
C LYS A 2 -13.92 5.19 13.62
N ILE A 3 -12.71 5.38 13.11
CA ILE A 3 -11.98 4.37 12.32
C ILE A 3 -10.70 3.95 13.04
N LEU A 4 -10.51 2.64 13.21
CA LEU A 4 -9.24 2.08 13.67
C LEU A 4 -8.35 1.77 12.45
N VAL A 5 -7.16 2.39 12.40
CA VAL A 5 -6.17 2.20 11.35
C VAL A 5 -4.99 1.42 11.90
N LEU A 6 -4.82 0.18 11.46
CA LEU A 6 -3.72 -0.71 11.82
C LEU A 6 -2.57 -0.53 10.83
N GLY A 7 -1.38 -0.27 11.32
CA GLY A 7 -0.25 0.15 10.48
C GLY A 7 -0.34 1.63 10.07
N GLY A 8 -1.02 2.46 10.88
CA GLY A 8 -1.27 3.86 10.58
C GLY A 8 -0.05 4.78 10.73
N ALA A 9 1.08 4.27 11.22
CA ALA A 9 2.36 4.97 11.25
C ALA A 9 3.25 4.64 10.04
N GLY A 10 2.84 3.70 9.18
CA GLY A 10 3.51 3.35 7.92
C GLY A 10 3.18 4.35 6.79
N TYR A 11 3.82 4.16 5.64
CA TYR A 11 3.69 5.07 4.48
C TYR A 11 2.23 5.28 4.04
N ILE A 12 1.55 4.22 3.59
CA ILE A 12 0.16 4.34 3.08
C ILE A 12 -0.80 4.62 4.23
N GLY A 13 -0.58 3.99 5.39
CA GLY A 13 -1.41 4.15 6.58
C GLY A 13 -1.46 5.61 7.06
N SER A 14 -0.32 6.29 7.17
CA SER A 14 -0.26 7.69 7.62
C SER A 14 -0.99 8.64 6.67
N HIS A 15 -0.85 8.46 5.34
CA HIS A 15 -1.59 9.24 4.35
C HIS A 15 -3.11 9.01 4.47
N THR A 16 -3.52 7.77 4.74
CA THR A 16 -4.94 7.45 4.99
C THR A 16 -5.44 8.09 6.29
N VAL A 17 -4.64 8.08 7.35
CA VAL A 17 -4.96 8.77 8.62
C VAL A 17 -5.16 10.29 8.40
N TYR A 18 -4.25 10.93 7.64
CA TYR A 18 -4.39 12.35 7.30
C TYR A 18 -5.69 12.61 6.54
N LYS A 19 -5.96 11.85 5.48
CA LYS A 19 -7.15 12.01 4.66
C LYS A 19 -8.45 11.74 5.42
N LEU A 20 -8.49 10.75 6.33
CA LEU A 20 -9.62 10.49 7.22
C LEU A 20 -9.94 11.67 8.13
N ILE A 21 -8.90 12.24 8.76
CA ILE A 21 -9.05 13.39 9.66
C ILE A 21 -9.48 14.64 8.88
N GLU A 22 -8.92 14.89 7.71
CA GLU A 22 -9.33 15.97 6.82
C GLU A 22 -10.80 15.84 6.39
N SER A 23 -11.30 14.60 6.26
CA SER A 23 -12.71 14.30 5.98
C SER A 23 -13.60 14.29 7.23
N GLY A 24 -13.12 14.75 8.39
CA GLY A 24 -13.90 14.91 9.62
C GLY A 24 -14.14 13.61 10.41
N ASN A 25 -13.34 12.57 10.19
CA ASN A 25 -13.45 11.31 10.94
C ASN A 25 -12.61 11.34 12.23
N GLU A 26 -13.05 10.62 13.26
CA GLU A 26 -12.24 10.26 14.43
C GLU A 26 -11.35 9.08 14.07
N VAL A 27 -10.05 9.18 14.32
CA VAL A 27 -9.08 8.15 13.94
C VAL A 27 -8.30 7.67 15.14
N VAL A 28 -8.28 6.34 15.28
CA VAL A 28 -7.41 5.61 16.22
C VAL A 28 -6.36 4.88 15.40
N VAL A 29 -5.09 5.01 15.76
CA VAL A 29 -3.97 4.33 15.12
C VAL A 29 -3.42 3.28 16.06
N PHE A 30 -3.20 2.05 15.56
CA PHE A 30 -2.48 0.99 16.24
C PHE A 30 -1.31 0.53 15.38
N ASP A 31 -0.08 0.60 15.92
CA ASP A 31 1.14 0.32 15.18
C ASP A 31 2.25 -0.12 16.14
N ASN A 32 3.09 -1.07 15.74
CA ASN A 32 4.21 -1.52 16.56
C ASN A 32 5.49 -0.69 16.36
N LEU A 33 5.51 0.18 15.32
CA LEU A 33 6.65 1.01 14.91
C LEU A 33 7.88 0.20 14.46
N GLU A 34 7.69 -1.04 13.98
CA GLU A 34 8.79 -1.84 13.42
C GLU A 34 9.29 -1.23 12.10
N THR A 35 8.38 -0.78 11.25
CA THR A 35 8.67 -0.10 9.96
C THR A 35 7.99 1.26 9.85
N GLY A 36 7.05 1.57 10.73
CA GLY A 36 6.35 2.84 10.81
C GLY A 36 7.10 3.88 11.65
N HIS A 37 6.72 5.14 11.48
CA HIS A 37 7.33 6.29 12.16
C HIS A 37 6.31 7.04 12.98
N ILE A 38 6.58 7.27 14.26
CA ILE A 38 5.64 8.01 15.14
C ILE A 38 5.41 9.44 14.64
N GLU A 39 6.41 10.04 13.99
CA GLU A 39 6.36 11.36 13.39
C GLU A 39 5.40 11.44 12.19
N ALA A 40 5.09 10.30 11.56
CA ALA A 40 4.11 10.22 10.48
C ALA A 40 2.66 10.22 11.00
N VAL A 41 2.43 9.97 12.29
CA VAL A 41 1.09 9.93 12.86
C VAL A 41 0.53 11.34 13.00
N HIS A 42 -0.68 11.57 12.48
CA HIS A 42 -1.34 12.88 12.57
C HIS A 42 -1.63 13.27 14.03
N PRO A 43 -1.32 14.52 14.45
CA PRO A 43 -1.46 14.94 15.86
C PRO A 43 -2.87 14.81 16.47
N LYS A 44 -3.90 14.79 15.63
CA LYS A 44 -5.29 14.59 16.07
C LYS A 44 -5.70 13.12 16.18
N ALA A 45 -4.88 12.18 15.69
CA ALA A 45 -5.16 10.76 15.85
C ALA A 45 -4.78 10.29 17.25
N LYS A 46 -5.60 9.40 17.83
CA LYS A 46 -5.19 8.68 19.05
C LYS A 46 -4.24 7.55 18.65
N PHE A 47 -3.08 7.50 19.26
CA PHE A 47 -2.06 6.49 18.96
C PHE A 47 -1.92 5.47 20.08
N TYR A 48 -1.92 4.21 19.70
CA TYR A 48 -1.61 3.07 20.57
C TYR A 48 -0.45 2.26 19.97
N LYS A 49 0.65 2.17 20.71
CA LYS A 49 1.74 1.29 20.34
C LYS A 49 1.41 -0.14 20.75
N GLY A 50 1.50 -1.08 19.81
CA GLY A 50 1.27 -2.49 20.07
C GLY A 50 1.42 -3.36 18.83
N ASP A 51 1.47 -4.66 19.05
CA ASP A 51 1.67 -5.68 18.02
C ASP A 51 0.39 -6.51 17.80
N LEU A 52 -0.04 -6.65 16.55
CA LEU A 52 -1.24 -7.45 16.21
C LEU A 52 -1.12 -8.93 16.59
N ARG A 53 0.09 -9.45 16.74
CA ARG A 53 0.33 -10.82 17.21
C ARG A 53 -0.01 -10.99 18.69
N ASN A 54 -0.10 -9.88 19.42
CA ASN A 54 -0.49 -9.88 20.84
C ASN A 54 -1.98 -9.56 21.01
N ARG A 55 -2.79 -10.59 21.28
CA ARG A 55 -4.23 -10.47 21.44
C ARG A 55 -4.64 -9.45 22.50
N SER A 56 -3.98 -9.41 23.64
CA SER A 56 -4.35 -8.53 24.76
C SER A 56 -4.13 -7.05 24.43
N GLU A 57 -3.16 -6.73 23.56
CA GLU A 57 -2.89 -5.34 23.15
C GLU A 57 -4.00 -4.82 22.25
N ILE A 58 -4.42 -5.58 21.24
CA ILE A 58 -5.51 -5.16 20.36
C ILE A 58 -6.88 -5.17 21.08
N ASP A 59 -7.17 -6.15 21.95
CA ASP A 59 -8.37 -6.17 22.76
C ASP A 59 -8.45 -4.93 23.66
N SER A 60 -7.32 -4.50 24.27
CA SER A 60 -7.24 -3.27 25.07
C SER A 60 -7.62 -2.00 24.26
N VAL A 61 -7.32 -1.96 22.96
CA VAL A 61 -7.75 -0.84 22.12
C VAL A 61 -9.25 -0.85 21.91
N PHE A 62 -9.86 -1.99 21.56
CA PHE A 62 -11.30 -2.12 21.40
C PHE A 62 -12.08 -1.86 22.70
N ASP A 63 -11.47 -2.19 23.85
CA ASP A 63 -12.06 -1.92 25.16
C ASP A 63 -12.06 -0.43 25.51
N LYS A 64 -10.98 0.28 25.21
CA LYS A 64 -10.83 1.72 25.50
C LYS A 64 -11.55 2.61 24.49
N GLU A 65 -11.54 2.22 23.22
CA GLU A 65 -12.06 3.00 22.10
C GLU A 65 -13.42 2.48 21.66
N LYS A 66 -14.45 2.70 22.48
CA LYS A 66 -15.82 2.27 22.13
C LYS A 66 -16.35 3.01 20.88
N GLY A 67 -17.21 2.33 20.13
CA GLY A 67 -17.87 2.89 18.96
C GLY A 67 -16.97 2.96 17.70
N ILE A 68 -16.03 2.03 17.56
CA ILE A 68 -15.29 1.87 16.30
C ILE A 68 -16.26 1.34 15.25
N ASP A 69 -16.45 2.11 14.17
CA ASP A 69 -17.36 1.80 13.05
C ASP A 69 -16.77 0.81 12.06
N ALA A 70 -15.45 0.90 11.82
CA ALA A 70 -14.72 0.05 10.88
C ALA A 70 -13.21 0.02 11.18
N VAL A 71 -12.54 -1.00 10.64
CA VAL A 71 -11.09 -1.17 10.69
C VAL A 71 -10.51 -1.00 9.30
N ILE A 72 -9.36 -0.31 9.17
CA ILE A 72 -8.52 -0.33 7.97
C ILE A 72 -7.20 -1.02 8.33
N HIS A 73 -6.84 -2.04 7.56
CA HIS A 73 -5.71 -2.91 7.89
C HIS A 73 -4.57 -2.77 6.88
N PHE A 74 -3.54 -2.00 7.24
CA PHE A 74 -2.28 -1.87 6.52
C PHE A 74 -1.14 -2.70 7.15
N ALA A 75 -1.23 -3.01 8.44
CA ALA A 75 -0.16 -3.65 9.19
C ALA A 75 0.22 -5.02 8.60
N ALA A 76 1.34 -5.05 7.88
CA ALA A 76 1.89 -6.25 7.27
C ALA A 76 3.36 -6.03 6.87
N ASN A 77 4.16 -7.09 6.89
CA ASN A 77 5.45 -7.09 6.19
C ASN A 77 5.20 -7.14 4.68
N SER A 78 5.92 -6.33 3.88
CA SER A 78 5.64 -6.10 2.47
C SER A 78 6.84 -6.22 1.52
N LEU A 79 8.04 -6.52 2.03
CA LEU A 79 9.25 -6.65 1.20
C LEU A 79 9.27 -8.01 0.49
N VAL A 80 8.99 -8.01 -0.82
CA VAL A 80 8.92 -9.23 -1.63
C VAL A 80 10.23 -10.04 -1.54
N GLY A 81 11.39 -9.40 -1.69
CA GLY A 81 12.69 -10.07 -1.60
C GLY A 81 12.94 -10.73 -0.25
N GLU A 82 12.65 -10.04 0.86
CA GLU A 82 12.76 -10.60 2.20
C GLU A 82 11.80 -11.78 2.40
N SER A 83 10.60 -11.72 1.83
CA SER A 83 9.62 -12.80 1.95
C SER A 83 10.09 -14.12 1.37
N MET A 84 10.99 -14.08 0.39
CA MET A 84 11.56 -15.29 -0.24
C MET A 84 12.70 -15.90 0.58
N THR A 85 13.38 -15.13 1.41
CA THR A 85 14.48 -15.57 2.25
C THR A 85 14.06 -15.83 3.71
N ASN A 86 13.00 -15.18 4.17
CA ASN A 86 12.45 -15.35 5.52
C ASN A 86 10.92 -15.51 5.52
N PRO A 87 10.38 -16.56 4.88
CA PRO A 87 8.93 -16.71 4.71
C PRO A 87 8.17 -16.84 6.03
N LEU A 88 8.73 -17.50 7.05
CA LEU A 88 8.04 -17.71 8.32
C LEU A 88 7.78 -16.40 9.08
N LYS A 89 8.64 -15.38 8.94
CA LYS A 89 8.38 -14.03 9.44
C LYS A 89 7.09 -13.46 8.84
N TYR A 90 6.87 -13.68 7.54
CA TYR A 90 5.67 -13.21 6.83
C TYR A 90 4.42 -13.98 7.25
N TYR A 91 4.50 -15.29 7.42
CA TYR A 91 3.39 -16.07 7.95
C TYR A 91 3.03 -15.67 9.38
N ASP A 92 4.01 -15.48 10.24
CA ASP A 92 3.74 -15.06 11.63
C ASP A 92 3.15 -13.65 11.67
N ASN A 93 3.79 -12.67 11.05
CA ASN A 93 3.31 -11.29 11.12
C ASN A 93 1.97 -11.10 10.36
N ASN A 94 1.90 -11.52 9.09
CA ASN A 94 0.76 -11.23 8.24
C ASN A 94 -0.44 -12.13 8.56
N LEU A 95 -0.26 -13.46 8.61
CA LEU A 95 -1.38 -14.36 8.85
C LEU A 95 -1.76 -14.48 10.32
N ASN A 96 -0.78 -14.73 11.20
CA ASN A 96 -1.09 -14.86 12.61
C ASN A 96 -1.59 -13.53 13.19
N GLY A 97 -0.99 -12.39 12.84
CA GLY A 97 -1.48 -11.07 13.22
C GLY A 97 -2.92 -10.82 12.74
N THR A 98 -3.23 -11.14 11.48
CA THR A 98 -4.60 -11.02 10.95
C THR A 98 -5.58 -11.97 11.63
N LYS A 99 -5.18 -13.21 11.91
CA LYS A 99 -6.01 -14.15 12.68
C LYS A 99 -6.37 -13.58 14.05
N VAL A 100 -5.40 -13.05 14.78
CA VAL A 100 -5.58 -12.43 16.09
C VAL A 100 -6.52 -11.22 15.99
N LEU A 101 -6.32 -10.36 15.00
CA LEU A 101 -7.22 -9.23 14.72
C LEU A 101 -8.67 -9.68 14.53
N LEU A 102 -8.90 -10.66 13.66
CA LEU A 102 -10.25 -11.16 13.35
C LEU A 102 -10.93 -11.77 14.57
N GLN A 103 -10.19 -12.51 15.40
CA GLN A 103 -10.71 -13.02 16.67
C GLN A 103 -11.12 -11.89 17.60
N SER A 104 -10.33 -10.80 17.64
CA SER A 104 -10.62 -9.63 18.46
C SER A 104 -11.84 -8.87 17.94
N MET A 105 -11.91 -8.63 16.61
CA MET A 105 -13.06 -7.98 15.98
C MET A 105 -14.37 -8.73 16.25
N VAL A 106 -14.39 -10.05 16.06
CA VAL A 106 -15.56 -10.89 16.34
C VAL A 106 -15.97 -10.80 17.82
N ALA A 107 -15.01 -10.87 18.74
CA ALA A 107 -15.29 -10.79 20.19
C ALA A 107 -15.87 -9.43 20.62
N HIS A 108 -15.53 -8.34 19.92
CA HIS A 108 -15.99 -6.98 20.22
C HIS A 108 -17.15 -6.51 19.32
N GLY A 109 -17.66 -7.37 18.43
CA GLY A 109 -18.78 -7.04 17.55
C GLY A 109 -18.44 -6.03 16.45
N ILE A 110 -17.16 -5.92 16.05
CA ILE A 110 -16.72 -5.08 14.95
C ILE A 110 -16.82 -5.90 13.66
N ASP A 111 -17.67 -5.48 12.74
CA ASP A 111 -18.10 -6.28 11.59
C ASP A 111 -17.67 -5.74 10.23
N LYS A 112 -16.84 -4.69 10.18
CA LYS A 112 -16.39 -4.07 8.91
C LYS A 112 -14.89 -3.88 8.87
N ILE A 113 -14.26 -4.34 7.78
CA ILE A 113 -12.83 -4.19 7.56
C ILE A 113 -12.51 -3.86 6.10
N VAL A 114 -11.63 -2.88 5.88
CA VAL A 114 -10.99 -2.61 4.60
C VAL A 114 -9.53 -3.08 4.69
N PHE A 115 -9.14 -3.91 3.75
CA PHE A 115 -7.84 -4.56 3.73
C PHE A 115 -6.97 -4.05 2.58
N SER A 116 -5.80 -3.57 2.93
CA SER A 116 -4.71 -3.27 2.00
C SER A 116 -4.13 -4.57 1.45
N SER A 117 -4.66 -5.03 0.33
CA SER A 117 -4.15 -6.20 -0.41
C SER A 117 -3.10 -5.78 -1.44
N THR A 118 -2.80 -6.63 -2.39
CA THR A 118 -1.75 -6.39 -3.38
C THR A 118 -2.05 -7.08 -4.71
N ALA A 119 -1.58 -6.51 -5.80
CA ALA A 119 -1.55 -7.16 -7.09
C ALA A 119 -0.59 -8.37 -7.15
N ALA A 120 0.36 -8.50 -6.21
CA ALA A 120 1.21 -9.70 -6.10
C ALA A 120 0.42 -11.00 -5.88
N THR A 121 -0.86 -10.92 -5.49
CA THR A 121 -1.77 -12.07 -5.41
C THR A 121 -2.02 -12.71 -6.77
N TYR A 122 -1.91 -11.98 -7.88
CA TYR A 122 -2.11 -12.50 -9.22
C TYR A 122 -0.92 -13.32 -9.73
N GLY A 123 0.31 -13.02 -9.27
CA GLY A 123 1.53 -13.60 -9.82
C GLY A 123 1.83 -13.08 -11.22
N GLU A 124 2.11 -14.00 -12.16
CA GLU A 124 2.32 -13.65 -13.57
C GLU A 124 0.97 -13.63 -14.30
N PRO A 125 0.48 -12.48 -14.76
CA PRO A 125 -0.83 -12.38 -15.39
C PRO A 125 -0.79 -12.92 -16.82
N GLU A 126 -1.85 -13.64 -17.22
CA GLU A 126 -2.05 -14.11 -18.59
C GLU A 126 -2.44 -12.99 -19.56
N ARG A 127 -2.95 -11.89 -19.01
CA ARG A 127 -3.40 -10.70 -19.78
C ARG A 127 -3.20 -9.41 -18.99
N THR A 128 -3.15 -8.30 -19.71
CA THR A 128 -3.18 -6.93 -19.15
C THR A 128 -4.17 -6.08 -19.94
N PRO A 129 -4.93 -5.17 -19.28
CA PRO A 129 -4.95 -4.94 -17.83
C PRO A 129 -5.59 -6.11 -17.06
N ILE A 130 -5.09 -6.36 -15.83
CA ILE A 130 -5.55 -7.42 -14.94
C ILE A 130 -6.92 -7.06 -14.37
N LEU A 131 -7.85 -8.02 -14.36
CA LEU A 131 -9.19 -7.88 -13.78
C LEU A 131 -9.27 -8.61 -12.43
N GLU A 132 -10.25 -8.22 -11.59
CA GLU A 132 -10.51 -8.90 -10.30
C GLU A 132 -10.95 -10.37 -10.45
N THR A 133 -11.46 -10.73 -11.62
CA THR A 133 -11.86 -12.10 -11.98
C THR A 133 -10.72 -12.99 -12.44
N ASP A 134 -9.53 -12.40 -12.67
CA ASP A 134 -8.38 -13.18 -13.15
C ASP A 134 -7.85 -14.11 -12.04
N PRO A 135 -7.27 -15.26 -12.43
CA PRO A 135 -6.72 -16.21 -11.49
C PRO A 135 -5.68 -15.57 -10.56
N THR A 136 -5.68 -15.98 -9.31
CA THR A 136 -4.65 -15.61 -8.35
C THR A 136 -3.68 -16.76 -8.14
N ASN A 137 -2.42 -16.56 -8.54
CA ASN A 137 -1.35 -17.54 -8.41
C ASN A 137 -0.03 -16.84 -8.01
N PRO A 138 0.11 -16.46 -6.72
CA PRO A 138 1.27 -15.74 -6.25
C PRO A 138 2.58 -16.46 -6.55
N THR A 139 3.61 -15.73 -6.97
CA THR A 139 4.96 -16.24 -7.24
C THR A 139 5.94 -15.96 -6.11
N ASN A 140 5.48 -15.35 -5.02
CA ASN A 140 6.30 -15.03 -3.85
C ASN A 140 5.49 -15.16 -2.55
N CYS A 141 6.22 -15.35 -1.44
CA CYS A 141 5.61 -15.57 -0.13
C CYS A 141 4.76 -14.38 0.36
N TYR A 142 5.17 -13.15 0.07
CA TYR A 142 4.37 -11.96 0.40
C TYR A 142 2.98 -12.02 -0.27
N GLY A 143 2.94 -12.23 -1.59
CA GLY A 143 1.68 -12.37 -2.34
C GLY A 143 0.82 -13.53 -1.81
N GLU A 144 1.45 -14.68 -1.47
CA GLU A 144 0.75 -15.83 -0.89
C GLU A 144 0.12 -15.48 0.47
N THR A 145 0.85 -14.77 1.35
CA THR A 145 0.27 -14.35 2.64
C THR A 145 -0.91 -13.40 2.44
N LYS A 146 -0.82 -12.44 1.52
CA LYS A 146 -1.93 -11.51 1.23
C LYS A 146 -3.16 -12.24 0.68
N LYS A 147 -2.98 -13.17 -0.26
CA LYS A 147 -4.06 -14.03 -0.77
C LYS A 147 -4.69 -14.87 0.36
N SER A 148 -3.88 -15.43 1.23
CA SER A 148 -4.36 -16.20 2.39
C SER A 148 -5.15 -15.33 3.36
N MET A 149 -4.75 -14.07 3.60
CA MET A 149 -5.52 -13.13 4.40
C MET A 149 -6.90 -12.82 3.77
N GLU A 150 -6.99 -12.61 2.45
CA GLU A 150 -8.28 -12.47 1.75
C GLU A 150 -9.18 -13.70 1.95
N ARG A 151 -8.60 -14.91 1.95
CA ARG A 151 -9.33 -16.15 2.22
C ARG A 151 -9.82 -16.23 3.67
N MET A 152 -9.06 -15.71 4.63
CA MET A 152 -9.50 -15.64 6.03
C MET A 152 -10.73 -14.72 6.17
N PHE A 153 -10.73 -13.54 5.54
CA PHE A 153 -11.89 -12.64 5.54
C PHE A 153 -13.12 -13.31 4.96
N TYR A 154 -12.99 -14.01 3.83
CA TYR A 154 -14.10 -14.74 3.23
C TYR A 154 -14.74 -15.77 4.20
N TRP A 155 -13.92 -16.56 4.89
CA TRP A 155 -14.45 -17.57 5.82
C TRP A 155 -15.02 -16.96 7.10
N VAL A 156 -14.44 -15.87 7.58
CA VAL A 156 -14.96 -15.14 8.76
C VAL A 156 -16.29 -14.44 8.42
N GLU A 157 -16.44 -13.91 7.19
CA GLU A 157 -17.75 -13.43 6.72
C GLU A 157 -18.80 -14.54 6.77
N LYS A 158 -18.50 -15.73 6.25
CA LYS A 158 -19.44 -16.87 6.24
C LYS A 158 -19.84 -17.33 7.64
N ALA A 159 -18.90 -17.30 8.58
CA ALA A 159 -19.12 -17.78 9.95
C ALA A 159 -19.73 -16.72 10.89
N HIS A 160 -19.37 -15.46 10.73
CA HIS A 160 -19.63 -14.40 11.70
C HIS A 160 -20.27 -13.14 11.10
N GLY A 161 -20.50 -13.09 9.78
CA GLY A 161 -21.13 -11.94 9.12
C GLY A 161 -20.21 -10.71 8.98
N LEU A 162 -18.91 -10.83 9.24
CA LEU A 162 -17.95 -9.76 9.02
C LEU A 162 -17.90 -9.40 7.53
N ARG A 163 -18.06 -8.12 7.19
CA ARG A 163 -17.97 -7.62 5.81
C ARG A 163 -16.61 -7.00 5.56
N TYR A 164 -16.09 -7.26 4.36
CA TYR A 164 -14.74 -6.78 4.01
C TYR A 164 -14.67 -6.21 2.59
N VAL A 165 -13.74 -5.30 2.39
CA VAL A 165 -13.26 -4.89 1.07
C VAL A 165 -11.75 -5.12 1.03
N SER A 166 -11.28 -5.86 0.01
CA SER A 166 -9.85 -6.00 -0.28
C SER A 166 -9.49 -5.11 -1.47
N LEU A 167 -8.51 -4.24 -1.28
CA LEU A 167 -7.99 -3.34 -2.32
C LEU A 167 -6.66 -3.87 -2.82
N ARG A 168 -6.61 -4.34 -4.08
CA ARG A 168 -5.39 -4.85 -4.74
C ARG A 168 -4.78 -3.75 -5.59
N TYR A 169 -3.55 -3.36 -5.29
CA TYR A 169 -2.82 -2.33 -6.02
C TYR A 169 -1.35 -2.69 -6.19
N PHE A 170 -0.66 -1.97 -7.07
CA PHE A 170 0.73 -2.21 -7.41
C PHE A 170 1.65 -1.29 -6.62
N ASN A 171 2.18 -0.25 -7.28
CA ASN A 171 3.20 0.60 -6.69
C ASN A 171 2.56 1.87 -6.13
N ALA A 172 2.41 1.94 -4.81
CA ALA A 172 2.11 3.18 -4.14
C ALA A 172 3.30 4.14 -4.29
N CYS A 173 3.04 5.41 -4.57
CA CYS A 173 4.08 6.39 -4.82
C CYS A 173 3.62 7.81 -4.50
N GLY A 174 4.55 8.76 -4.54
CA GLY A 174 4.25 10.14 -4.19
C GLY A 174 4.35 10.43 -2.70
N ALA A 175 3.95 11.63 -2.32
CA ALA A 175 3.90 12.07 -0.92
C ALA A 175 2.74 13.05 -0.72
N HIS A 176 2.39 13.32 0.54
CA HIS A 176 1.36 14.30 0.85
C HIS A 176 1.73 15.69 0.31
N ILE A 177 0.77 16.37 -0.29
CA ILE A 177 0.98 17.67 -0.94
C ILE A 177 1.61 18.72 -0.04
N SER A 178 1.37 18.63 1.28
CA SER A 178 2.00 19.51 2.28
C SER A 178 3.52 19.29 2.39
N GLY A 179 4.04 18.12 2.03
CA GLY A 179 5.42 17.71 2.26
C GLY A 179 5.73 17.35 3.73
N LYS A 180 4.72 17.14 4.57
CA LYS A 180 4.89 16.78 5.99
C LYS A 180 5.07 15.31 6.23
N ILE A 181 4.51 14.47 5.35
CA ILE A 181 4.62 13.03 5.40
C ILE A 181 4.92 12.47 4.00
N GLY A 182 5.66 11.40 3.95
CA GLY A 182 6.08 10.72 2.72
C GLY A 182 6.64 9.35 3.00
N GLU A 183 7.24 8.74 1.98
CA GLU A 183 7.82 7.42 2.05
C GLU A 183 9.20 7.43 2.69
N ALA A 184 9.42 6.58 3.68
CA ALA A 184 10.71 6.45 4.37
C ALA A 184 10.90 4.99 4.85
N HIS A 185 11.28 4.12 3.93
CA HIS A 185 11.58 2.73 4.23
C HIS A 185 13.08 2.51 4.49
N ASN A 186 13.41 1.54 5.31
CA ASN A 186 14.77 1.09 5.52
C ASN A 186 14.83 -0.45 5.61
N PRO A 187 15.40 -1.15 4.60
CA PRO A 187 15.97 -0.59 3.36
C PRO A 187 14.91 -0.07 2.39
N GLU A 188 15.25 0.93 1.58
CA GLU A 188 14.40 1.40 0.50
C GLU A 188 14.57 0.53 -0.76
N THR A 189 13.46 0.06 -1.30
CA THR A 189 13.43 -0.86 -2.45
C THR A 189 12.52 -0.39 -3.59
N HIS A 190 11.72 0.66 -3.39
CA HIS A 190 10.79 1.16 -4.39
C HIS A 190 11.48 2.09 -5.40
N LEU A 191 11.05 1.97 -6.66
CA LEU A 191 11.74 2.61 -7.78
C LEU A 191 11.85 4.14 -7.65
N ILE A 192 10.73 4.83 -7.39
CA ILE A 192 10.73 6.30 -7.33
C ILE A 192 11.63 6.83 -6.21
N PRO A 193 11.53 6.39 -4.94
CA PRO A 193 12.48 6.79 -3.91
C PRO A 193 13.94 6.53 -4.26
N ILE A 194 14.27 5.36 -4.84
CA ILE A 194 15.64 5.02 -5.24
C ILE A 194 16.15 5.99 -6.34
N ILE A 195 15.33 6.35 -7.31
CA ILE A 195 15.66 7.35 -8.33
C ILE A 195 15.93 8.71 -7.66
N LEU A 196 15.08 9.11 -6.69
CA LEU A 196 15.23 10.38 -5.98
C LEU A 196 16.46 10.41 -5.08
N GLN A 197 16.85 9.28 -4.48
CA GLN A 197 18.13 9.15 -3.76
C GLN A 197 19.32 9.36 -4.71
N ALA A 198 19.26 8.85 -5.95
CA ALA A 198 20.29 9.11 -6.94
C ALA A 198 20.31 10.60 -7.36
N ALA A 199 19.14 11.23 -7.51
CA ALA A 199 19.05 12.68 -7.79
C ALA A 199 19.60 13.55 -6.63
N GLN A 200 19.51 13.07 -5.37
CA GLN A 200 20.09 13.74 -4.20
C GLN A 200 21.61 13.51 -4.05
N GLY A 201 22.18 12.54 -4.79
CA GLY A 201 23.58 12.13 -4.64
C GLY A 201 23.84 11.24 -3.41
N THR A 202 22.80 10.74 -2.74
CA THR A 202 22.92 9.77 -1.63
C THR A 202 23.08 8.34 -2.14
N ARG A 203 22.85 8.13 -3.45
CA ARG A 203 23.06 6.90 -4.19
C ARG A 203 23.82 7.20 -5.48
N ASP A 204 24.79 6.34 -5.84
CA ASP A 204 25.68 6.59 -6.97
C ASP A 204 24.98 6.51 -8.33
N HIS A 205 23.99 5.61 -8.48
CA HIS A 205 23.25 5.39 -9.73
C HIS A 205 21.93 4.67 -9.48
N ILE A 206 21.09 4.64 -10.51
CA ILE A 206 19.91 3.78 -10.62
C ILE A 206 20.18 2.67 -11.64
N SER A 207 19.80 1.42 -11.30
CA SER A 207 19.91 0.28 -12.23
C SER A 207 18.59 0.05 -12.98
N ILE A 208 18.64 -0.12 -14.29
CA ILE A 208 17.56 -0.65 -15.13
C ILE A 208 17.80 -2.14 -15.32
N PHE A 209 16.91 -2.98 -14.82
CA PHE A 209 17.03 -4.44 -14.90
C PHE A 209 16.31 -4.98 -16.14
N GLY A 210 17.07 -5.17 -17.24
CA GLY A 210 16.57 -5.62 -18.53
C GLY A 210 16.13 -4.44 -19.43
N THR A 211 16.64 -4.47 -20.65
CA THR A 211 16.36 -3.48 -21.72
C THR A 211 15.86 -4.13 -23.00
N ASP A 212 15.46 -5.42 -22.89
CA ASP A 212 15.06 -6.29 -23.99
C ASP A 212 13.65 -6.88 -23.80
N TYR A 213 12.83 -6.29 -22.92
CA TYR A 213 11.42 -6.66 -22.76
C TYR A 213 10.61 -6.28 -24.02
N PRO A 214 9.51 -7.01 -24.33
CA PRO A 214 8.62 -6.68 -25.45
C PRO A 214 7.73 -5.47 -25.12
N THR A 215 8.36 -4.34 -24.86
CA THR A 215 7.75 -3.04 -24.55
C THR A 215 8.32 -1.97 -25.47
N SER A 216 7.74 -0.78 -25.52
CA SER A 216 8.13 0.28 -26.46
C SER A 216 9.61 0.72 -26.34
N ASP A 217 10.15 0.70 -25.12
CA ASP A 217 11.54 1.13 -24.83
C ASP A 217 12.44 0.01 -24.28
N GLY A 218 11.91 -1.22 -24.27
CA GLY A 218 12.62 -2.41 -23.80
C GLY A 218 12.63 -2.59 -22.27
N THR A 219 12.05 -1.65 -21.48
CA THR A 219 12.03 -1.74 -20.01
C THR A 219 10.66 -2.16 -19.49
N CYS A 220 10.61 -2.68 -18.27
CA CYS A 220 9.35 -3.10 -17.63
C CYS A 220 8.36 -1.94 -17.47
N ILE A 221 7.07 -2.22 -17.67
CA ILE A 221 5.98 -1.28 -17.44
C ILE A 221 5.26 -1.66 -16.14
N ARG A 222 5.05 -0.67 -15.27
CA ARG A 222 4.37 -0.83 -13.98
C ARG A 222 3.28 0.22 -13.81
N ASP A 223 2.28 -0.14 -13.01
CA ASP A 223 1.21 0.76 -12.59
C ASP A 223 1.65 1.51 -11.33
N TYR A 224 1.55 2.82 -11.35
CA TYR A 224 1.91 3.70 -10.24
C TYR A 224 0.69 4.47 -9.78
N ILE A 225 0.42 4.43 -8.48
CA ILE A 225 -0.75 5.06 -7.89
C ILE A 225 -0.29 6.03 -6.81
N HIS A 226 -0.73 7.26 -6.90
CA HIS A 226 -0.42 8.25 -5.87
C HIS A 226 -1.01 7.82 -4.53
N VAL A 227 -0.21 7.91 -3.48
CA VAL A 227 -0.58 7.45 -2.14
C VAL A 227 -1.83 8.15 -1.58
N THR A 228 -2.08 9.40 -1.98
CA THR A 228 -3.30 10.13 -1.60
C THR A 228 -4.56 9.56 -2.28
N ASP A 229 -4.46 9.10 -3.54
CA ASP A 229 -5.55 8.44 -4.24
C ASP A 229 -5.84 7.05 -3.67
N LEU A 230 -4.79 6.34 -3.22
CA LEU A 230 -4.96 5.11 -2.44
C LEU A 230 -5.68 5.37 -1.12
N ALA A 231 -5.29 6.43 -0.39
CA ALA A 231 -5.96 6.81 0.84
C ALA A 231 -7.46 7.09 0.61
N GLN A 232 -7.80 7.81 -0.47
CA GLN A 232 -9.18 8.05 -0.85
C GLN A 232 -9.94 6.75 -1.15
N ALA A 233 -9.33 5.81 -1.88
CA ALA A 233 -9.96 4.51 -2.17
C ALA A 233 -10.30 3.73 -0.89
N HIS A 234 -9.43 3.75 0.12
CA HIS A 234 -9.70 3.11 1.41
C HIS A 234 -10.88 3.76 2.14
N ILE A 235 -11.01 5.08 2.10
CA ILE A 235 -12.15 5.80 2.69
C ILE A 235 -13.44 5.45 1.96
N LEU A 236 -13.45 5.48 0.64
CA LEU A 236 -14.60 5.11 -0.17
C LEU A 236 -15.04 3.65 0.08
N ALA A 237 -14.08 2.75 0.29
CA ALA A 237 -14.36 1.36 0.65
C ALA A 237 -15.02 1.23 2.05
N VAL A 238 -14.57 2.02 3.04
CA VAL A 238 -15.25 2.11 4.35
C VAL A 238 -16.68 2.63 4.18
N GLU A 239 -16.86 3.74 3.46
CA GLU A 239 -18.19 4.33 3.21
C GLU A 239 -19.11 3.35 2.47
N TYR A 240 -18.58 2.59 1.51
CA TYR A 240 -19.33 1.55 0.81
C TYR A 240 -19.83 0.48 1.78
N LEU A 241 -19.00 -0.01 2.69
CA LEU A 241 -19.41 -0.97 3.72
C LEU A 241 -20.42 -0.38 4.70
N MET A 242 -20.25 0.88 5.12
CA MET A 242 -21.16 1.59 6.00
C MET A 242 -22.56 1.77 5.39
N LYS A 243 -22.66 1.93 4.06
CA LYS A 243 -23.91 2.01 3.30
C LYS A 243 -24.55 0.62 3.04
N GLY A 244 -24.00 -0.44 3.60
CA GLY A 244 -24.52 -1.81 3.45
C GLY A 244 -23.97 -2.57 2.24
N GLY A 245 -22.88 -2.10 1.65
CA GLY A 245 -22.16 -2.78 0.57
C GLY A 245 -21.76 -4.20 0.95
N LYS A 246 -21.77 -5.11 -0.04
CA LYS A 246 -21.34 -6.49 0.14
C LYS A 246 -19.82 -6.59 0.16
N SER A 247 -19.30 -7.65 0.79
CA SER A 247 -17.88 -7.95 0.70
C SER A 247 -17.42 -8.11 -0.74
N ASP A 248 -16.31 -7.47 -1.09
CA ASP A 248 -15.81 -7.46 -2.45
C ASP A 248 -14.30 -7.21 -2.54
N ILE A 249 -13.74 -7.40 -3.73
CA ILE A 249 -12.34 -7.13 -4.06
C ILE A 249 -12.32 -6.09 -5.18
N PHE A 250 -11.45 -5.10 -5.08
CA PHE A 250 -11.26 -4.08 -6.10
C PHE A 250 -9.78 -3.92 -6.45
N ASN A 251 -9.51 -3.87 -7.74
CA ASN A 251 -8.21 -3.43 -8.23
C ASN A 251 -8.14 -1.91 -8.22
N LEU A 252 -6.98 -1.40 -7.84
CA LEU A 252 -6.66 0.01 -7.94
C LEU A 252 -5.44 0.15 -8.84
N GLY A 253 -5.58 0.81 -9.96
CA GLY A 253 -4.56 1.06 -10.95
C GLY A 253 -4.83 2.37 -11.67
N ASN A 254 -3.78 2.97 -12.20
CA ASN A 254 -3.90 4.12 -13.10
C ASN A 254 -4.43 3.68 -14.48
N GLY A 255 -4.20 2.39 -14.83
CA GLY A 255 -4.66 1.77 -16.07
C GLY A 255 -3.82 2.10 -17.29
N VAL A 256 -2.81 2.97 -17.17
CA VAL A 256 -1.92 3.35 -18.26
C VAL A 256 -0.56 2.66 -18.12
N GLY A 257 0.00 2.66 -16.93
CA GLY A 257 1.36 2.18 -16.64
C GLY A 257 2.44 3.10 -17.20
N PHE A 258 3.62 3.03 -16.58
CA PHE A 258 4.81 3.76 -17.04
C PHE A 258 6.00 2.81 -17.04
N SER A 259 6.86 2.94 -18.04
CA SER A 259 8.10 2.18 -18.11
C SER A 259 9.12 2.68 -17.09
N VAL A 260 10.09 1.84 -16.74
CA VAL A 260 11.17 2.25 -15.83
C VAL A 260 11.93 3.45 -16.42
N ARG A 261 12.16 3.47 -17.73
CA ARG A 261 12.86 4.57 -18.42
C ARG A 261 12.04 5.86 -18.40
N GLU A 262 10.72 5.80 -18.65
CA GLU A 262 9.84 6.97 -18.55
C GLU A 262 9.87 7.58 -17.14
N VAL A 263 9.85 6.75 -16.08
CA VAL A 263 9.93 7.23 -14.69
C VAL A 263 11.26 7.94 -14.43
N ILE A 264 12.37 7.40 -14.90
CA ILE A 264 13.71 8.02 -14.74
C ILE A 264 13.79 9.36 -15.48
N GLU A 265 13.36 9.40 -16.74
CA GLU A 265 13.39 10.65 -17.52
C GLU A 265 12.48 11.72 -16.94
N LYS A 266 11.29 11.34 -16.46
CA LYS A 266 10.40 12.27 -15.77
C LYS A 266 11.00 12.75 -14.43
N ALA A 267 11.75 11.92 -13.72
CA ALA A 267 12.44 12.33 -12.51
C ALA A 267 13.57 13.32 -12.80
N LYS A 268 14.36 13.14 -13.86
CA LYS A 268 15.35 14.13 -14.33
C LYS A 268 14.69 15.48 -14.64
N GLU A 269 13.56 15.45 -15.38
CA GLU A 269 12.78 16.64 -15.72
C GLU A 269 12.30 17.40 -14.47
N VAL A 270 11.67 16.67 -13.50
CA VAL A 270 11.08 17.29 -12.31
C VAL A 270 12.15 17.79 -11.34
N THR A 271 13.21 17.02 -11.12
CA THR A 271 14.25 17.34 -10.14
C THR A 271 15.30 18.31 -10.67
N GLN A 272 15.42 18.46 -11.99
CA GLN A 272 16.49 19.21 -12.68
C GLN A 272 17.89 18.72 -12.24
N LYS A 273 18.00 17.40 -11.96
CA LYS A 273 19.25 16.75 -11.57
C LYS A 273 19.71 15.75 -12.62
N ASP A 274 21.01 15.61 -12.76
CA ASP A 274 21.58 14.49 -13.50
C ASP A 274 21.46 13.22 -12.66
N ILE A 275 20.91 12.16 -13.27
CA ILE A 275 20.70 10.85 -12.63
C ILE A 275 21.46 9.83 -13.45
N LYS A 276 22.53 9.31 -12.87
CA LYS A 276 23.33 8.26 -13.53
C LYS A 276 22.53 6.96 -13.60
N VAL A 277 22.48 6.38 -14.79
CA VAL A 277 21.77 5.12 -15.08
C VAL A 277 22.77 4.04 -15.45
N VAL A 278 22.57 2.84 -14.93
CA VAL A 278 23.33 1.63 -15.31
C VAL A 278 22.34 0.57 -15.78
N GLU A 279 22.58 -0.02 -16.93
CA GLU A 279 21.78 -1.10 -17.47
C GLU A 279 22.34 -2.45 -17.00
N GLU A 280 21.45 -3.31 -16.49
CA GLU A 280 21.78 -4.63 -15.97
C GLU A 280 20.90 -5.70 -16.61
N SER A 281 21.26 -6.97 -16.45
CA SER A 281 20.43 -8.10 -16.92
C SER A 281 19.09 -8.15 -16.19
N ARG A 282 18.09 -8.79 -16.82
CA ARG A 282 16.75 -8.97 -16.22
C ARG A 282 16.82 -9.63 -14.85
N ARG A 283 15.95 -9.19 -13.96
CA ARG A 283 15.64 -9.95 -12.73
C ARG A 283 14.81 -11.18 -13.09
N SER A 284 15.10 -12.30 -12.47
CA SER A 284 14.29 -13.50 -12.65
C SER A 284 12.86 -13.28 -12.14
N GLY A 285 11.87 -13.66 -12.93
CA GLY A 285 10.46 -13.58 -12.56
C GLY A 285 9.84 -12.17 -12.68
N ASP A 286 10.52 -11.20 -13.31
CA ASP A 286 9.97 -9.86 -13.53
C ASP A 286 9.11 -9.84 -14.81
N PRO A 287 7.77 -9.67 -14.75
CA PRO A 287 6.93 -9.59 -15.94
C PRO A 287 7.19 -8.30 -16.72
N ALA A 288 7.02 -8.35 -18.06
CA ALA A 288 7.19 -7.18 -18.91
C ALA A 288 6.20 -6.06 -18.56
N VAL A 289 4.94 -6.40 -18.32
CA VAL A 289 3.85 -5.43 -18.07
C VAL A 289 3.01 -5.88 -16.89
N LEU A 290 2.80 -4.98 -15.91
CA LEU A 290 1.88 -5.17 -14.79
C LEU A 290 1.00 -3.92 -14.63
N ILE A 291 -0.22 -4.00 -15.16
CA ILE A 291 -1.23 -2.93 -15.13
C ILE A 291 -2.58 -3.54 -14.73
N ALA A 292 -3.33 -2.88 -13.84
CA ALA A 292 -4.67 -3.31 -13.46
C ALA A 292 -5.76 -2.45 -14.09
N SER A 293 -6.92 -3.06 -14.43
CA SER A 293 -8.15 -2.30 -14.61
C SER A 293 -8.68 -1.87 -13.24
N SER A 294 -9.04 -0.61 -13.13
CA SER A 294 -9.74 -0.03 -11.98
C SER A 294 -11.21 0.31 -12.25
N ASP A 295 -11.76 -0.20 -13.34
CA ASP A 295 -13.12 0.14 -13.79
C ASP A 295 -14.18 -0.24 -12.76
N LYS A 296 -14.00 -1.36 -12.07
CA LYS A 296 -14.87 -1.80 -10.98
C LYS A 296 -14.83 -0.82 -9.81
N ALA A 297 -13.65 -0.39 -9.37
CA ALA A 297 -13.50 0.59 -8.30
C ALA A 297 -14.13 1.95 -8.70
N LYS A 298 -13.91 2.40 -9.93
CA LYS A 298 -14.53 3.63 -10.47
C LYS A 298 -16.05 3.54 -10.48
N THR A 299 -16.61 2.41 -10.91
CA THR A 299 -18.07 2.25 -11.07
C THR A 299 -18.77 2.02 -9.74
N VAL A 300 -18.22 1.16 -8.87
CA VAL A 300 -18.88 0.71 -7.64
C VAL A 300 -18.57 1.61 -6.46
N LEU A 301 -17.30 1.99 -6.25
CA LEU A 301 -16.88 2.86 -5.16
C LEU A 301 -16.97 4.35 -5.54
N GLY A 302 -17.09 4.68 -6.82
CA GLY A 302 -16.99 6.05 -7.30
C GLY A 302 -15.57 6.63 -7.23
N TRP A 303 -14.55 5.74 -7.17
CA TRP A 303 -13.15 6.16 -7.06
C TRP A 303 -12.70 6.93 -8.30
N LYS A 304 -12.11 8.10 -8.07
CA LYS A 304 -11.57 8.97 -9.12
C LYS A 304 -10.20 9.45 -8.66
N PRO A 305 -9.09 8.90 -9.21
CA PRO A 305 -7.77 9.39 -8.89
C PRO A 305 -7.62 10.86 -9.32
N GLU A 306 -6.99 11.67 -8.48
CA GLU A 306 -6.75 13.11 -8.70
C GLU A 306 -5.29 13.37 -9.11
N TYR A 307 -4.38 12.43 -8.81
CA TYR A 307 -2.93 12.55 -9.00
C TYR A 307 -2.42 11.46 -9.95
N ASP A 308 -3.03 11.34 -11.14
CA ASP A 308 -2.78 10.25 -12.09
C ASP A 308 -1.62 10.51 -13.06
N ASP A 309 -1.08 11.73 -13.11
CA ASP A 309 0.08 12.04 -13.94
C ASP A 309 1.42 11.80 -13.22
N LEU A 310 2.37 11.22 -13.95
CA LEU A 310 3.68 10.85 -13.42
C LEU A 310 4.49 12.06 -12.90
N GLY A 311 4.32 13.22 -13.53
CA GLY A 311 5.01 14.46 -13.12
C GLY A 311 4.56 14.92 -11.74
N THR A 312 3.26 14.90 -11.46
CA THR A 312 2.69 15.23 -10.14
C THR A 312 3.12 14.22 -9.08
N ILE A 313 3.09 12.91 -9.39
CA ILE A 313 3.58 11.86 -8.51
C ILE A 313 5.03 12.13 -8.08
N ILE A 314 5.92 12.33 -9.05
CA ILE A 314 7.34 12.57 -8.77
C ILE A 314 7.56 13.90 -8.07
N LYS A 315 6.82 14.95 -8.42
CA LYS A 315 6.93 16.27 -7.78
C LYS A 315 6.59 16.25 -6.29
N THR A 316 5.53 15.52 -5.90
CA THR A 316 5.18 15.38 -4.48
C THR A 316 6.22 14.55 -3.73
N ALA A 317 6.69 13.43 -4.32
CA ALA A 317 7.76 12.63 -3.77
C ALA A 317 9.07 13.44 -3.61
N TRP A 318 9.46 14.20 -4.64
CA TRP A 318 10.65 15.03 -4.59
C TRP A 318 10.57 16.12 -3.52
N LYS A 319 9.42 16.75 -3.38
CA LYS A 319 9.19 17.73 -2.30
C LYS A 319 9.47 17.14 -0.92
N TRP A 320 9.00 15.91 -0.66
CA TRP A 320 9.27 15.19 0.58
C TRP A 320 10.76 14.84 0.71
N HIS A 321 11.30 14.08 -0.23
CA HIS A 321 12.68 13.58 -0.16
C HIS A 321 13.72 14.70 -0.12
N SER A 322 13.52 15.81 -0.85
CA SER A 322 14.47 16.92 -0.86
C SER A 322 14.53 17.68 0.48
N THR A 323 13.45 17.63 1.26
CA THR A 323 13.38 18.28 2.59
C THR A 323 13.63 17.29 3.73
N HIS A 324 13.59 15.99 3.45
CA HIS A 324 13.77 14.91 4.43
C HIS A 324 14.77 13.86 3.89
N PRO A 325 16.04 14.22 3.68
CA PRO A 325 17.02 13.30 3.07
C PRO A 325 17.28 12.04 3.91
N ASN A 326 17.00 12.08 5.21
CA ASN A 326 17.09 10.97 6.16
C ASN A 326 15.72 10.41 6.59
N GLY A 327 14.68 10.67 5.80
CA GLY A 327 13.30 10.32 6.17
C GLY A 327 12.83 11.11 7.38
N TYR A 328 12.21 10.42 8.35
CA TYR A 328 11.74 11.02 9.62
C TYR A 328 12.86 11.17 10.66
N ASN A 329 14.05 10.63 10.42
CA ASN A 329 15.20 10.83 11.30
C ASN A 329 15.78 12.23 11.09
N LYS A 330 15.95 12.96 12.20
CA LYS A 330 16.56 14.30 12.21
C LYS A 330 18.07 14.22 12.09
#